data_1d8d28512e9ef48aa016f7a973a03db9
#
_entry.id   1d8d28512e9ef48aa016f7a973a03db9
#
_cell.length_a   1.000
_cell.length_b   1.000
_cell.length_c   1.000
_cell.angle_alpha   90.00
_cell.angle_beta   90.00
_cell.angle_gamma   90.00
#
_symmetry.space_group_name_H-M   'P 1'
#
loop_
_entity.id
_entity.type
_entity.pdbx_description
1 polymer ?
#
loop_
_entity_poly.entity_id
_entity_poly.type
_entity_poly.pdbx_seq_one_letter_code
_entity_poly.pdbx_strand_id
1 'polypeptide(L)'
;MSKEQLYSVYVEFKEGEEAVAMGDDSTTKVEVIGDALVIERYCQHGKGKIIYNMDTVKSCSVVPLSDEDNKKMWEELEREEA
;
A
#
# COMPACT_ATOMS: atom_id res chain seq x y z
N MET A 1 10.07 -14.02 16.35
CA MET A 1 10.19 -12.65 15.86
C MET A 1 8.91 -12.19 15.20
N SER A 2 8.48 -11.02 15.51
CA SER A 2 7.30 -10.45 14.86
C SER A 2 7.67 -9.94 13.47
N LYS A 3 6.77 -10.11 12.54
CA LYS A 3 6.92 -9.56 11.21
C LYS A 3 6.66 -8.06 11.23
N GLU A 4 7.19 -7.36 10.24
CA GLU A 4 6.98 -5.93 10.07
C GLU A 4 5.47 -5.62 9.97
N GLN A 5 5.05 -4.53 10.58
CA GLN A 5 3.65 -4.08 10.50
C GLN A 5 3.30 -3.66 9.08
N LEU A 6 2.26 -4.25 8.54
CA LEU A 6 1.72 -3.87 7.24
C LEU A 6 0.49 -2.99 7.43
N TYR A 7 0.15 -2.24 6.39
CA TYR A 7 -0.94 -1.27 6.42
C TYR A 7 -1.89 -1.50 5.27
N SER A 8 -3.16 -1.26 5.54
CA SER A 8 -4.18 -1.21 4.51
C SER A 8 -4.25 0.22 4.01
N VAL A 9 -4.05 0.42 2.74
CA VAL A 9 -4.06 1.74 2.11
C VAL A 9 -5.18 1.79 1.09
N TYR A 10 -5.95 2.87 1.12
CA TYR A 10 -6.99 3.11 0.14
C TYR A 10 -6.82 4.53 -0.40
N VAL A 11 -6.64 4.63 -1.70
CA VAL A 11 -6.46 5.91 -2.38
C VAL A 11 -7.61 6.13 -3.35
N GLU A 12 -8.28 7.26 -3.22
CA GLU A 12 -9.30 7.68 -4.18
C GLU A 12 -8.70 8.76 -5.08
N PHE A 13 -9.01 8.68 -6.36
CA PHE A 13 -8.52 9.64 -7.35
C PHE A 13 -9.61 10.63 -7.74
N LYS A 14 -9.21 11.80 -8.20
CA LYS A 14 -10.13 12.84 -8.65
C LYS A 14 -10.85 12.40 -9.91
N GLU A 15 -12.00 13.01 -10.18
CA GLU A 15 -12.77 12.74 -11.40
C GLU A 15 -11.92 13.00 -12.65
N GLY A 16 -12.12 12.15 -13.65
CA GLY A 16 -11.41 12.27 -14.92
C GLY A 16 -10.17 11.40 -15.02
N GLU A 17 -9.74 10.80 -13.91
CA GLU A 17 -8.63 9.87 -13.92
C GLU A 17 -9.07 8.48 -14.39
N GLU A 18 -8.15 7.71 -14.96
CA GLU A 18 -8.45 6.34 -15.44
C GLU A 18 -8.90 5.42 -14.32
N ALA A 19 -8.25 5.51 -13.17
CA ALA A 19 -8.61 4.72 -12.00
C ALA A 19 -9.45 5.56 -11.06
N VAL A 20 -10.50 4.95 -10.49
CA VAL A 20 -11.34 5.61 -9.50
C VAL A 20 -10.72 5.49 -8.11
N ALA A 21 -10.14 4.34 -7.81
CA ALA A 21 -9.53 4.08 -6.52
C ALA A 21 -8.55 2.92 -6.62
N MET A 22 -7.67 2.81 -5.63
CA MET A 22 -6.83 1.63 -5.48
C MET A 22 -6.75 1.26 -4.00
N GLY A 23 -6.61 -0.02 -3.72
CA GLY A 23 -6.44 -0.54 -2.37
C GLY A 23 -5.26 -1.49 -2.31
N ASP A 24 -4.57 -1.52 -1.18
CA ASP A 24 -3.45 -2.41 -0.95
C ASP A 24 -3.29 -2.72 0.54
N ASP A 25 -3.04 -3.99 0.86
CA ASP A 25 -2.88 -4.43 2.25
C ASP A 25 -1.44 -4.87 2.57
N SER A 26 -0.53 -4.73 1.64
CA SER A 26 0.88 -5.11 1.84
C SER A 26 1.81 -3.91 1.94
N THR A 27 1.26 -2.74 2.23
CA THR A 27 2.01 -1.49 2.33
C THR A 27 2.83 -1.45 3.61
N THR A 28 4.09 -1.05 3.50
CA THR A 28 4.97 -0.89 4.65
C THR A 28 5.13 0.56 5.06
N LYS A 29 4.95 1.49 4.12
CA LYS A 29 5.14 2.91 4.38
C LYS A 29 4.42 3.75 3.34
N VAL A 30 3.87 4.86 3.78
CA VAL A 30 3.28 5.87 2.89
C VAL A 30 3.91 7.22 3.24
N GLU A 31 4.33 7.94 2.23
CA GLU A 31 5.05 9.18 2.41
C GLU A 31 4.67 10.18 1.33
N VAL A 32 4.63 11.45 1.69
CA VAL A 32 4.44 12.52 0.70
C VAL A 32 5.75 13.26 0.56
N ILE A 33 6.31 13.27 -0.64
CA ILE A 33 7.57 13.93 -0.93
C ILE A 33 7.29 14.93 -2.06
N GLY A 34 7.30 16.22 -1.73
CA GLY A 34 6.93 17.25 -2.70
C GLY A 34 5.50 17.02 -3.20
N ASP A 35 5.33 16.87 -4.52
CA ASP A 35 4.04 16.61 -5.12
C ASP A 35 3.78 15.12 -5.37
N ALA A 36 4.57 14.24 -4.78
CA ALA A 36 4.47 12.81 -5.00
C ALA A 36 3.95 12.08 -3.76
N LEU A 37 2.97 11.18 -3.97
CA LEU A 37 2.54 10.22 -2.96
C LEU A 37 3.30 8.93 -3.24
N VAL A 38 4.14 8.52 -2.30
CA VAL A 38 4.98 7.34 -2.44
C VAL A 38 4.49 6.25 -1.50
N ILE A 39 4.15 5.10 -2.06
CA ILE A 39 3.67 3.95 -1.31
C ILE A 39 4.71 2.82 -1.45
N GLU A 40 5.34 2.45 -0.35
CA GLU A 40 6.25 1.32 -0.33
C GLU A 40 5.46 0.08 0.06
N ARG A 41 5.60 -0.98 -0.70
CA ARG A 41 4.84 -2.20 -0.48
C ARG A 41 5.67 -3.43 -0.84
N TYR A 42 5.23 -4.58 -0.35
CA TYR A 42 5.78 -5.85 -0.79
C TYR A 42 5.03 -6.35 -2.03
N CYS A 43 5.77 -6.91 -2.95
CA CYS A 43 5.22 -7.54 -4.15
C CYS A 43 5.94 -8.88 -4.35
N GLN A 44 5.57 -9.61 -5.41
CA GLN A 44 6.11 -10.95 -5.66
C GLN A 44 7.64 -11.04 -5.68
N HIS A 45 8.30 -9.97 -6.05
CA HIS A 45 9.76 -9.95 -6.20
C HIS A 45 10.46 -9.09 -5.16
N GLY A 46 9.81 -8.86 -4.02
CA GLY A 46 10.37 -8.08 -2.93
C GLY A 46 9.66 -6.75 -2.74
N LYS A 47 10.36 -5.77 -2.18
CA LYS A 47 9.79 -4.43 -1.96
C LYS A 47 9.76 -3.62 -3.23
N GLY A 48 8.64 -2.97 -3.47
CA GLY A 48 8.48 -2.05 -4.57
C GLY A 48 7.89 -0.74 -4.10
N LYS A 49 7.80 0.21 -5.00
CA LYS A 49 7.18 1.52 -4.74
C LYS A 49 6.17 1.83 -5.81
N ILE A 50 5.07 2.45 -5.38
CA ILE A 50 4.09 3.03 -6.30
C ILE A 50 4.12 4.52 -6.05
N ILE A 51 4.22 5.30 -7.12
CA ILE A 51 4.32 6.75 -7.00
C ILE A 51 3.18 7.39 -7.79
N TYR A 52 2.40 8.21 -7.12
CA TYR A 52 1.32 8.97 -7.73
C TYR A 52 1.59 10.45 -7.61
N ASN A 53 1.13 11.22 -8.58
CA ASN A 53 1.13 12.67 -8.48
C ASN A 53 0.00 13.10 -7.55
N MET A 54 0.29 13.86 -6.52
CA MET A 54 -0.69 14.33 -5.55
C MET A 54 -1.85 15.11 -6.19
N ASP A 55 -1.61 15.73 -7.34
CA ASP A 55 -2.68 16.45 -8.06
C ASP A 55 -3.81 15.53 -8.51
N THR A 56 -3.55 14.24 -8.67
CA THR A 56 -4.56 13.25 -9.09
C THR A 56 -5.26 12.59 -7.91
N VAL A 57 -4.76 12.78 -6.70
CA VAL A 57 -5.28 12.11 -5.50
C VAL A 57 -6.33 12.97 -4.81
N LYS A 58 -7.51 12.39 -4.60
CA LYS A 58 -8.59 13.02 -3.86
C LYS A 58 -8.44 12.76 -2.36
N SER A 59 -8.17 11.51 -1.98
CA SER A 59 -8.00 11.13 -0.58
C SER A 59 -7.13 9.89 -0.47
N CYS A 60 -6.52 9.72 0.69
CA CYS A 60 -5.70 8.55 0.99
C CYS A 60 -5.93 8.17 2.45
N SER A 61 -6.28 6.91 2.68
CA SER A 61 -6.46 6.35 4.02
C SER A 61 -5.36 5.32 4.27
N VAL A 62 -4.78 5.36 5.46
CA VAL A 62 -3.75 4.40 5.88
C VAL A 62 -4.13 3.87 7.25
N VAL A 63 -4.36 2.57 7.34
CA VAL A 63 -4.79 1.92 8.59
C VAL A 63 -3.89 0.71 8.84
N PRO A 64 -3.32 0.58 10.04
CA PRO A 64 -2.51 -0.62 10.33
C PRO A 64 -3.40 -1.86 10.35
N LEU A 65 -2.89 -2.96 9.82
CA LEU A 65 -3.59 -4.23 9.87
C LEU A 65 -3.63 -4.72 11.33
N SER A 66 -4.70 -5.43 11.70
CA SER A 66 -4.75 -6.12 12.97
C SER A 66 -3.66 -7.20 13.00
N ASP A 67 -3.31 -7.67 14.19
CA ASP A 67 -2.29 -8.72 14.33
C ASP A 67 -2.64 -9.95 13.51
N GLU A 68 -3.92 -10.34 13.51
CA GLU A 68 -4.39 -11.48 12.74
C GLU A 68 -4.26 -11.26 11.24
N ASP A 69 -4.71 -10.11 10.76
CA ASP A 69 -4.65 -9.79 9.34
C ASP A 69 -3.21 -9.61 8.86
N ASN A 70 -2.37 -9.02 9.69
CA ASN A 70 -0.96 -8.86 9.39
C ASN A 70 -0.28 -10.21 9.19
N LYS A 71 -0.57 -11.15 10.08
CA LYS A 71 -0.05 -12.51 9.99
C LYS A 71 -0.52 -13.21 8.72
N LYS A 72 -1.81 -13.09 8.40
CA LYS A 72 -2.38 -13.70 7.20
C LYS A 72 -1.74 -13.13 5.93
N MET A 73 -1.54 -11.83 5.88
CA MET A 73 -0.92 -11.20 4.72
C MET A 73 0.52 -11.67 4.52
N TRP A 74 1.29 -11.78 5.61
CA TRP A 74 2.65 -12.31 5.54
C TRP A 74 2.68 -13.75 5.05
N GLU A 75 1.73 -14.57 5.48
CA GLU A 75 1.61 -15.94 5.01
C GLU A 75 1.37 -16.01 3.51
N GLU A 76 0.52 -15.12 2.98
CA GLU A 76 0.26 -15.04 1.55
C GLU A 76 1.50 -14.58 0.77
N LEU A 77 2.21 -13.58 1.27
CA LEU A 77 3.43 -13.08 0.64
C LEU A 77 4.51 -14.16 0.58
N GLU A 78 4.69 -14.89 1.67
CA GLU A 78 5.67 -15.97 1.74
C GLU A 78 5.29 -17.14 0.82
N ARG A 79 4.00 -17.42 0.68
CA ARG A 79 3.51 -18.48 -0.19
C ARG A 79 3.81 -18.18 -1.66
N GLU A 80 3.65 -16.93 -2.07
CA GLU A 80 3.90 -16.52 -3.46
C GLU A 80 5.37 -16.59 -3.84
N GLU A 81 6.27 -16.51 -2.87
CA GLU A 81 7.71 -16.60 -3.11
C GLU A 81 8.18 -18.04 -3.31
N ALA A 82 7.39 -19.01 -2.92
CA ALA A 82 7.78 -20.41 -2.96
C ALA A 82 7.79 -20.97 -4.39
#